data_57eb7125962ff3b1e0f87a627f6b7d29
#
_entry.id   57eb7125962ff3b1e0f87a627f6b7d29
#
_cell.length_a   1.000
_cell.length_b   1.000
_cell.length_c   1.000
_cell.angle_alpha   90.00
_cell.angle_beta   90.00
_cell.angle_gamma   90.00
#
_symmetry.space_group_name_H-M   'P 1'
#
loop_
_entity.id
_entity.type
_entity.pdbx_description
1 polymer ?
#
loop_
_entity_poly.entity_id
_entity_poly.type
_entity_poly.pdbx_seq_one_letter_code
_entity_poly.pdbx_strand_id
1 'polypeptide(L)'
;MKITFKFFFLAFVLNLTFVNSGFSQAPPPEEEEFNDLGFIAYANDYKVAPEFDHIIFRIKNQSTLTIDKIYAWVYHVSEDEEGNPLILSLVNNPHRGGVITKGNPHRPGDIAEWRFPLFKALTAKKIGNKYTLRISHKGIFFAKVEPPAKPK
;
A
#
# COMPACT_ATOMS: atom_id res chain seq x y z
N MET A 1 -5.67 -78.62 -48.72
CA MET A 1 -6.52 -77.48 -48.85
C MET A 1 -6.52 -76.73 -47.51
N LYS A 2 -5.70 -75.64 -47.41
CA LYS A 2 -5.50 -74.88 -46.14
C LYS A 2 -6.26 -73.61 -46.25
N ILE A 3 -7.27 -73.46 -45.42
CA ILE A 3 -8.11 -72.22 -45.29
C ILE A 3 -7.49 -71.40 -44.20
N THR A 4 -6.96 -70.19 -44.57
CA THR A 4 -6.35 -69.26 -43.66
C THR A 4 -7.44 -68.17 -43.31
N PHE A 5 -7.88 -68.17 -42.07
CA PHE A 5 -8.84 -67.18 -41.56
C PHE A 5 -8.07 -65.94 -41.14
N LYS A 6 -8.25 -64.80 -41.83
CA LYS A 6 -7.71 -63.52 -41.44
C LYS A 6 -8.68 -62.84 -40.48
N PHE A 7 -8.26 -62.73 -39.23
CA PHE A 7 -8.98 -61.92 -38.27
C PHE A 7 -8.66 -60.42 -38.52
N PHE A 8 -9.69 -59.66 -38.83
CA PHE A 8 -9.63 -58.21 -38.96
C PHE A 8 -9.88 -57.61 -37.57
N PHE A 9 -8.83 -57.09 -36.90
CA PHE A 9 -8.97 -56.43 -35.62
C PHE A 9 -9.28 -54.95 -35.91
N LEU A 10 -10.53 -54.53 -35.75
CA LEU A 10 -10.96 -53.15 -35.87
C LEU A 10 -10.66 -52.44 -34.54
N ALA A 11 -9.55 -51.71 -34.45
CA ALA A 11 -9.21 -50.89 -33.32
C ALA A 11 -10.05 -49.60 -33.34
N PHE A 12 -11.01 -49.55 -32.44
CA PHE A 12 -11.81 -48.35 -32.22
C PHE A 12 -10.99 -47.40 -31.33
N VAL A 13 -10.32 -46.41 -31.92
CA VAL A 13 -9.59 -45.38 -31.18
C VAL A 13 -10.60 -44.33 -30.68
N LEU A 14 -10.95 -44.41 -29.40
CA LEU A 14 -11.78 -43.45 -28.73
C LEU A 14 -10.92 -42.20 -28.44
N ASN A 15 -11.04 -41.16 -29.28
CA ASN A 15 -10.43 -39.85 -29.02
C ASN A 15 -11.20 -39.14 -27.90
N LEU A 16 -10.70 -39.28 -26.64
CA LEU A 16 -11.10 -38.42 -25.55
C LEU A 16 -10.40 -37.07 -25.71
N THR A 17 -11.08 -36.10 -26.31
CA THR A 17 -10.66 -34.70 -26.26
C THR A 17 -10.92 -34.19 -24.83
N PHE A 18 -9.86 -34.15 -24.01
CA PHE A 18 -9.86 -33.37 -22.76
C PHE A 18 -9.97 -31.90 -23.13
N VAL A 19 -11.16 -31.35 -22.99
CA VAL A 19 -11.37 -29.89 -22.96
C VAL A 19 -10.75 -29.41 -21.64
N ASN A 20 -9.47 -29.00 -21.71
CA ASN A 20 -8.85 -28.23 -20.64
C ASN A 20 -9.60 -26.89 -20.55
N SER A 21 -10.62 -26.83 -19.69
CA SER A 21 -11.14 -25.58 -19.20
C SER A 21 -10.07 -24.91 -18.36
N GLY A 22 -9.20 -24.17 -19.04
CA GLY A 22 -8.22 -23.32 -18.38
C GLY A 22 -8.99 -22.31 -17.53
N PHE A 23 -9.13 -22.59 -16.23
CA PHE A 23 -9.42 -21.58 -15.27
C PHE A 23 -8.23 -20.61 -15.32
N SER A 24 -8.40 -19.51 -16.04
CA SER A 24 -7.53 -18.34 -15.92
C SER A 24 -7.63 -17.87 -14.48
N GLN A 25 -6.74 -18.37 -13.63
CA GLN A 25 -6.55 -17.77 -12.32
C GLN A 25 -6.12 -16.32 -12.59
N ALA A 26 -6.97 -15.38 -12.18
CA ALA A 26 -6.54 -14.00 -12.10
C ALA A 26 -5.19 -13.96 -11.35
N PRO A 27 -4.19 -13.19 -11.82
CA PRO A 27 -2.93 -13.08 -11.09
C PRO A 27 -3.26 -12.74 -9.63
N PRO A 28 -2.56 -13.35 -8.66
CA PRO A 28 -2.76 -12.98 -7.26
C PRO A 28 -2.63 -11.46 -7.15
N PRO A 29 -3.48 -10.81 -6.34
CA PRO A 29 -3.37 -9.37 -6.13
C PRO A 29 -1.93 -9.07 -5.73
N GLU A 30 -1.27 -8.14 -6.45
CA GLU A 30 0.06 -7.67 -6.09
C GLU A 30 0.01 -7.27 -4.62
N GLU A 31 0.82 -7.91 -3.77
CA GLU A 31 0.91 -7.53 -2.37
C GLU A 31 1.40 -6.08 -2.34
N GLU A 32 0.54 -5.19 -1.88
CA GLU A 32 0.87 -3.77 -1.75
C GLU A 32 2.09 -3.64 -0.83
N GLU A 33 3.17 -3.09 -1.36
CA GLU A 33 4.40 -2.88 -0.61
C GLU A 33 4.23 -1.69 0.34
N PHE A 34 4.32 -1.97 1.65
CA PHE A 34 4.27 -0.97 2.70
C PHE A 34 5.63 -0.83 3.37
N ASN A 35 6.07 0.42 3.54
CA ASN A 35 7.25 0.75 4.33
C ASN A 35 6.89 0.75 5.81
N ASP A 36 7.48 -0.16 6.57
CA ASP A 36 7.24 -0.32 8.00
C ASP A 36 7.91 0.79 8.83
N LEU A 37 7.13 1.39 9.74
CA LEU A 37 7.57 2.39 10.72
C LEU A 37 7.22 1.96 12.15
N GLY A 38 6.92 0.70 12.39
CA GLY A 38 6.54 0.12 13.67
C GLY A 38 5.04 0.15 13.91
N PHE A 39 4.47 1.18 14.54
CA PHE A 39 3.02 1.27 14.79
C PHE A 39 2.19 1.55 13.55
N ILE A 40 2.81 2.00 12.49
CA ILE A 40 2.19 2.24 11.19
C ILE A 40 3.11 1.78 10.07
N ALA A 41 2.52 1.53 8.89
CA ALA A 41 3.26 1.39 7.65
C ALA A 41 2.62 2.26 6.56
N TYR A 42 3.39 2.80 5.62
CA TYR A 42 2.87 3.64 4.54
C TYR A 42 3.18 3.05 3.17
N ALA A 43 2.24 3.22 2.24
CA ALA A 43 2.40 2.76 0.87
C ALA A 43 3.22 3.75 0.03
N ASN A 44 3.91 3.23 -1.00
CA ASN A 44 4.73 4.04 -1.92
C ASN A 44 3.89 4.82 -2.95
N ASP A 45 2.60 4.56 -3.06
CA ASP A 45 1.65 5.15 -4.00
C ASP A 45 1.03 6.47 -3.51
N TYR A 46 1.82 7.32 -2.86
CA TYR A 46 1.37 8.63 -2.38
C TYR A 46 0.90 9.54 -3.52
N LYS A 47 0.03 10.50 -3.18
CA LYS A 47 -0.53 11.49 -4.11
C LYS A 47 -0.10 12.89 -3.70
N VAL A 48 0.58 13.61 -4.58
CA VAL A 48 0.88 15.04 -4.39
C VAL A 48 -0.21 15.85 -5.06
N ALA A 49 -0.74 16.86 -4.36
CA ALA A 49 -1.75 17.76 -4.93
C ALA A 49 -1.19 18.57 -6.10
N PRO A 50 -2.02 18.89 -7.11
CA PRO A 50 -1.58 19.70 -8.25
C PRO A 50 -0.97 21.06 -7.85
N GLU A 51 -1.48 21.66 -6.77
CA GLU A 51 -1.00 22.92 -6.21
C GLU A 51 0.25 22.76 -5.35
N PHE A 52 0.73 21.54 -5.17
CA PHE A 52 1.88 21.19 -4.32
C PHE A 52 1.76 21.72 -2.88
N ASP A 53 0.57 21.87 -2.35
CA ASP A 53 0.30 22.37 -1.01
C ASP A 53 0.15 21.25 0.02
N HIS A 54 -0.08 20.02 -0.44
CA HIS A 54 -0.16 18.84 0.41
C HIS A 54 0.21 17.55 -0.32
N ILE A 55 0.51 16.51 0.47
CA ILE A 55 0.72 15.13 0.04
C ILE A 55 -0.20 14.21 0.83
N ILE A 56 -0.71 13.17 0.19
CA ILE A 56 -1.56 12.15 0.79
C ILE A 56 -0.82 10.82 0.75
N PHE A 57 -0.65 10.21 1.92
CA PHE A 57 -0.15 8.85 2.07
C PHE A 57 -1.28 7.91 2.47
N ARG A 58 -1.27 6.71 1.93
CA ARG A 58 -2.03 5.58 2.44
C ARG A 58 -1.24 4.96 3.58
N ILE A 59 -1.84 4.93 4.76
CA ILE A 59 -1.19 4.48 5.99
C ILE A 59 -1.98 3.34 6.58
N LYS A 60 -1.30 2.21 6.86
CA LYS A 60 -1.84 1.06 7.57
C LYS A 60 -1.57 1.21 9.06
N ASN A 61 -2.58 1.01 9.88
CA ASN A 61 -2.44 0.97 11.34
C ASN A 61 -2.01 -0.44 11.77
N GLN A 62 -0.77 -0.58 12.21
CA GLN A 62 -0.21 -1.84 12.73
C GLN A 62 -0.33 -1.95 14.25
N SER A 63 -0.86 -0.93 14.92
CA SER A 63 -1.06 -0.94 16.36
C SER A 63 -2.37 -1.66 16.74
N THR A 64 -2.57 -1.90 18.03
CA THR A 64 -3.80 -2.47 18.60
C THR A 64 -4.83 -1.40 18.99
N LEU A 65 -4.53 -0.13 18.75
CA LEU A 65 -5.36 1.02 19.15
C LEU A 65 -5.78 1.84 17.93
N THR A 66 -6.92 2.51 18.04
CA THR A 66 -7.37 3.46 17.00
C THR A 66 -6.48 4.69 17.00
N ILE A 67 -5.94 5.06 15.83
CA ILE A 67 -5.08 6.24 15.68
C ILE A 67 -5.96 7.49 15.53
N ASP A 68 -5.67 8.52 16.35
CA ASP A 68 -6.32 9.81 16.33
C ASP A 68 -5.51 10.88 15.61
N LYS A 69 -4.15 10.83 15.76
CA LYS A 69 -3.24 11.81 15.18
C LYS A 69 -1.92 11.20 14.82
N ILE A 70 -1.38 11.59 13.66
CA ILE A 70 0.00 11.25 13.24
C ILE A 70 0.78 12.54 13.03
N TYR A 71 1.93 12.65 13.69
CA TYR A 71 2.91 13.70 13.43
C TYR A 71 4.09 13.08 12.70
N ALA A 72 4.34 13.53 11.49
CA ALA A 72 5.37 12.95 10.63
C ALA A 72 6.26 14.02 10.02
N TRP A 73 7.49 13.63 9.72
CA TRP A 73 8.38 14.31 8.79
C TRP A 73 8.14 13.76 7.40
N VAL A 74 7.85 14.61 6.45
CA VAL A 74 7.82 14.28 5.03
C VAL A 74 9.10 14.80 4.39
N TYR A 75 9.87 13.90 3.83
CA TYR A 75 11.11 14.24 3.14
C TYR A 75 10.95 14.03 1.65
N HIS A 76 11.49 14.96 0.89
CA HIS A 76 11.79 14.79 -0.51
C HIS A 76 13.15 14.11 -0.63
N VAL A 77 13.23 13.03 -1.39
CA VAL A 77 14.46 12.29 -1.66
C VAL A 77 14.90 12.59 -3.08
N SER A 78 16.08 13.19 -3.25
CA SER A 78 16.76 13.22 -4.54
C SER A 78 17.68 12.01 -4.66
N GLU A 79 17.79 11.46 -5.86
CA GLU A 79 18.64 10.30 -6.15
C GLU A 79 19.74 10.71 -7.13
N ASP A 80 20.88 10.03 -7.09
CA ASP A 80 21.91 10.12 -8.11
C ASP A 80 21.54 9.33 -9.37
N GLU A 81 22.43 9.31 -10.38
CA GLU A 81 22.21 8.59 -11.62
C GLU A 81 22.11 7.07 -11.43
N GLU A 82 22.64 6.54 -10.32
CA GLU A 82 22.61 5.15 -9.95
C GLU A 82 21.39 4.78 -9.06
N GLY A 83 20.56 5.78 -8.70
CA GLY A 83 19.37 5.57 -7.87
C GLY A 83 19.64 5.58 -6.36
N ASN A 84 20.83 5.97 -5.92
CA ASN A 84 21.14 6.10 -4.49
C ASN A 84 20.58 7.42 -3.93
N PRO A 85 20.03 7.41 -2.70
CA PRO A 85 19.51 8.62 -2.07
C PRO A 85 20.64 9.59 -1.74
N LEU A 86 20.62 10.80 -2.37
CA LEU A 86 21.62 11.84 -2.16
C LEU A 86 21.26 12.79 -1.02
N ILE A 87 20.03 13.30 -1.06
CA ILE A 87 19.60 14.37 -0.16
C ILE A 87 18.19 14.12 0.32
N LEU A 88 17.99 14.28 1.62
CA LEU A 88 16.69 14.33 2.27
C LEU A 88 16.37 15.77 2.63
N SER A 89 15.42 16.38 1.93
CA SER A 89 14.93 17.74 2.23
C SER A 89 13.58 17.65 2.92
N LEU A 90 13.45 18.18 4.14
CA LEU A 90 12.17 18.28 4.83
C LEU A 90 11.24 19.22 4.06
N VAL A 91 10.04 18.76 3.72
CA VAL A 91 9.10 19.49 2.88
C VAL A 91 7.77 19.82 3.57
N ASN A 92 7.61 19.44 4.84
CA ASN A 92 6.41 19.75 5.63
C ASN A 92 6.76 20.34 7.00
N ASN A 93 5.76 20.90 7.68
CA ASN A 93 5.89 21.30 9.07
C ASN A 93 5.56 20.09 9.99
N PRO A 94 6.55 19.47 10.65
CA PRO A 94 6.32 18.30 11.50
C PRO A 94 5.52 18.60 12.77
N HIS A 95 5.31 19.87 13.11
CA HIS A 95 4.47 20.26 14.23
C HIS A 95 2.98 20.29 13.89
N ARG A 96 2.65 20.25 12.60
CA ARG A 96 1.28 20.07 12.12
C ARG A 96 1.05 18.59 11.88
N GLY A 97 0.13 18.00 12.65
CA GLY A 97 -0.28 16.61 12.43
C GLY A 97 -0.99 16.44 11.10
N GLY A 98 -0.93 15.23 10.57
CA GLY A 98 -1.71 14.82 9.42
C GLY A 98 -3.23 14.91 9.72
N VAL A 99 -4.01 14.97 8.65
CA VAL A 99 -5.47 14.96 8.69
C VAL A 99 -5.97 13.75 7.90
N ILE A 100 -6.84 12.96 8.50
CA ILE A 100 -7.48 11.83 7.80
C ILE A 100 -8.45 12.39 6.77
N THR A 101 -8.29 11.98 5.51
CA THR A 101 -9.19 12.33 4.41
C THR A 101 -10.11 11.18 4.03
N LYS A 102 -9.69 9.93 4.32
CA LYS A 102 -10.47 8.71 4.09
C LYS A 102 -10.09 7.65 5.12
N GLY A 103 -11.07 6.85 5.57
CA GLY A 103 -10.84 5.76 6.54
C GLY A 103 -10.84 6.24 7.99
N ASN A 104 -11.71 7.18 8.36
CA ASN A 104 -11.92 7.61 9.74
C ASN A 104 -13.12 6.86 10.36
N PRO A 105 -13.00 6.26 11.56
CA PRO A 105 -11.81 6.19 12.42
C PRO A 105 -10.76 5.22 11.90
N HIS A 106 -9.46 5.50 12.10
CA HIS A 106 -8.34 4.66 11.68
C HIS A 106 -8.08 3.54 12.69
N ARG A 107 -8.85 2.46 12.57
CA ARG A 107 -8.84 1.31 13.50
C ARG A 107 -7.62 0.42 13.28
N PRO A 108 -7.30 -0.47 14.26
CA PRO A 108 -6.29 -1.51 14.08
C PRO A 108 -6.48 -2.32 12.80
N GLY A 109 -5.43 -2.48 12.02
CA GLY A 109 -5.42 -3.21 10.75
C GLY A 109 -5.95 -2.43 9.55
N ASP A 110 -6.67 -1.32 9.75
CA ASP A 110 -7.24 -0.52 8.65
C ASP A 110 -6.16 0.26 7.90
N ILE A 111 -6.46 0.59 6.64
CA ILE A 111 -5.71 1.53 5.81
C ILE A 111 -6.53 2.82 5.70
N ALA A 112 -5.89 3.95 6.00
CA ALA A 112 -6.50 5.27 5.92
C ALA A 112 -5.65 6.21 5.07
N GLU A 113 -6.29 7.19 4.41
CA GLU A 113 -5.58 8.25 3.70
C GLU A 113 -5.34 9.44 4.65
N TRP A 114 -4.06 9.82 4.79
CA TRP A 114 -3.61 10.91 5.63
C TRP A 114 -2.97 12.00 4.80
N ARG A 115 -3.49 13.23 4.92
CA ARG A 115 -2.99 14.42 4.25
C ARG A 115 -2.03 15.18 5.15
N PHE A 116 -0.83 15.49 4.62
CA PHE A 116 0.18 16.33 5.26
C PHE A 116 0.42 17.59 4.44
N PRO A 117 0.30 18.79 5.04
CA PRO A 117 0.55 20.04 4.33
C PRO A 117 2.04 20.20 3.99
N LEU A 118 2.35 20.67 2.80
CA LEU A 118 3.70 20.91 2.28
C LEU A 118 4.03 22.41 2.23
N PHE A 119 5.33 22.72 2.20
CA PHE A 119 5.81 24.08 1.91
C PHE A 119 5.82 24.30 0.40
N LYS A 120 4.96 25.21 -0.11
CA LYS A 120 4.84 25.51 -1.56
C LYS A 120 6.14 25.80 -2.28
N ALA A 121 7.09 26.50 -1.64
CA ALA A 121 8.33 26.92 -2.27
C ALA A 121 9.28 25.76 -2.64
N LEU A 122 9.16 24.61 -1.99
CA LEU A 122 10.09 23.49 -2.18
C LEU A 122 9.60 22.48 -3.21
N THR A 123 8.30 22.44 -3.49
CA THR A 123 7.68 21.41 -4.30
C THR A 123 7.59 21.71 -5.79
N ALA A 124 7.44 22.99 -6.16
CA ALA A 124 7.22 23.40 -7.55
C ALA A 124 8.37 23.06 -8.52
N LYS A 125 9.59 22.82 -8.03
CA LYS A 125 10.78 22.57 -8.87
C LYS A 125 11.15 21.09 -9.03
N LYS A 126 10.41 20.16 -8.43
CA LYS A 126 10.87 18.78 -8.26
C LYS A 126 9.83 17.77 -8.71
N ILE A 127 9.42 17.84 -9.97
CA ILE A 127 8.56 16.83 -10.61
C ILE A 127 9.38 15.56 -10.83
N GLY A 128 8.84 14.40 -10.40
CA GLY A 128 9.46 13.09 -10.58
C GLY A 128 10.28 12.57 -9.40
N ASN A 129 10.19 13.20 -8.25
CA ASN A 129 10.98 12.88 -7.07
C ASN A 129 10.23 11.97 -6.09
N LYS A 130 10.97 11.18 -5.34
CA LYS A 130 10.42 10.33 -4.28
C LYS A 130 10.18 11.12 -3.01
N TYR A 131 9.09 10.79 -2.33
CA TYR A 131 8.80 11.30 -0.99
C TYR A 131 8.82 10.12 0.00
N THR A 132 9.35 10.37 1.18
CA THR A 132 9.36 9.39 2.26
C THR A 132 8.78 10.01 3.53
N LEU A 133 8.16 9.18 4.35
CA LEU A 133 7.53 9.57 5.60
C LEU A 133 8.30 8.95 6.76
N ARG A 134 8.53 9.75 7.81
CA ARG A 134 9.10 9.30 9.09
C ARG A 134 8.28 9.85 10.25
N ILE A 135 8.14 9.06 11.31
CA ILE A 135 7.45 9.55 12.51
C ILE A 135 8.27 10.66 13.16
N SER A 136 7.62 11.78 13.47
CA SER A 136 8.26 12.90 14.17
C SER A 136 8.40 12.60 15.67
N HIS A 137 9.19 13.43 16.37
CA HIS A 137 9.34 13.34 17.84
C HIS A 137 8.02 13.49 18.61
N LYS A 138 6.99 14.11 18.03
CA LYS A 138 5.65 14.15 18.61
C LYS A 138 4.92 12.81 18.53
N GLY A 139 5.30 11.94 17.60
CA GLY A 139 4.80 10.58 17.51
C GLY A 139 3.37 10.45 16.99
N ILE A 140 2.77 9.34 17.39
CA ILE A 140 1.41 8.94 17.06
C ILE A 140 0.55 9.06 18.32
N PHE A 141 -0.64 9.64 18.20
CA PHE A 141 -1.62 9.73 19.27
C PHE A 141 -2.76 8.77 18.97
N PHE A 142 -3.18 8.08 20.01
CA PHE A 142 -4.27 7.12 19.94
C PHE A 142 -5.54 7.72 20.56
N ALA A 143 -6.70 7.31 20.07
CA ALA A 143 -7.98 7.70 20.62
C ALA A 143 -8.06 7.24 22.08
N LYS A 144 -8.63 8.10 22.93
CA LYS A 144 -8.89 7.76 24.33
C LYS A 144 -9.92 6.63 24.37
N VAL A 145 -9.58 5.54 25.04
CA VAL A 145 -10.53 4.49 25.37
C VAL A 145 -11.41 5.03 26.53
N GLU A 146 -12.69 5.26 26.27
CA GLU A 146 -13.62 5.55 27.36
C GLU A 146 -13.72 4.32 28.26
N PRO A 147 -13.55 4.47 29.59
CA PRO A 147 -13.78 3.37 30.51
C PRO A 147 -15.23 2.90 30.38
N PRO A 148 -15.49 1.59 30.51
CA PRO A 148 -16.85 1.07 30.45
C PRO A 148 -17.72 1.80 31.49
N ALA A 149 -18.93 2.18 31.05
CA ALA A 149 -19.90 2.83 31.96
C ALA A 149 -20.09 1.96 33.20
N LYS A 150 -19.95 2.55 34.39
CA LYS A 150 -20.20 1.82 35.64
C LYS A 150 -21.63 1.26 35.58
N PRO A 151 -21.83 -0.02 35.89
CA PRO A 151 -23.18 -0.57 35.98
C PRO A 151 -23.98 0.22 37.04
N LYS A 152 -25.18 0.62 36.66
CA LYS A 152 -26.12 1.31 37.55
C LYS A 152 -26.68 0.35 38.57
#